data_a451e82f0117c56a5c45226978ede2aa
#
_entry.id   a451e82f0117c56a5c45226978ede2aa
#
_cell.length_a   1.000
_cell.length_b   1.000
_cell.length_c   1.000
_cell.angle_alpha   90.00
_cell.angle_beta   90.00
_cell.angle_gamma   90.00
#
_symmetry.space_group_name_H-M   'P 1'
#
loop_
_entity.id
_entity.type
_entity.pdbx_description
1 polymer ?
#
loop_
_entity_poly.entity_id
_entity_poly.type
_entity_poly.pdbx_seq_one_letter_code
_entity_poly.pdbx_strand_id
1 'polypeptide(L)'
;EPVRFFWAFSAILSVSAPVGLLCAFGASYKNTASRLLRSGAAIAGARQANLLRGTEKVMLLENDLFPTGSIELEAIDNLGRITDEQILGCAAALTESAGLELGRVLTDTTKERFGITFTARDVRLVEGGVTGAVGTSRIVLGTAALMVKMGIPIESGHKGQINMYLVVDNALAGVLTMRYQTTKNTYKAMRLMRRMHM
;
A
#
# COMPACT_ATOMS: atom_id res chain seq x y z
N GLU A 1 21.23 45.84 53.93
CA GLU A 1 20.44 45.93 52.72
C GLU A 1 20.82 44.96 51.60
N PRO A 2 22.11 44.57 51.34
CA PRO A 2 22.42 43.62 50.28
C PRO A 2 21.79 42.23 50.48
N VAL A 3 21.60 41.78 51.68
CA VAL A 3 20.97 40.48 52.02
C VAL A 3 19.52 40.41 51.55
N ARG A 4 18.75 41.48 51.65
CA ARG A 4 17.37 41.56 51.17
C ARG A 4 17.29 41.49 49.63
N PHE A 5 18.26 42.07 48.95
CA PHE A 5 18.38 42.00 47.50
C PHE A 5 18.64 40.56 47.01
N PHE A 6 19.56 39.85 47.65
CA PHE A 6 19.83 38.46 47.34
C PHE A 6 18.63 37.52 47.61
N TRP A 7 17.91 37.78 48.72
CA TRP A 7 16.69 37.04 49.00
C TRP A 7 15.59 37.29 47.96
N ALA A 8 15.36 38.53 47.58
CA ALA A 8 14.39 38.88 46.55
C ALA A 8 14.78 38.30 45.18
N PHE A 9 16.04 38.37 44.81
CA PHE A 9 16.56 37.82 43.59
C PHE A 9 16.43 36.28 43.50
N SER A 10 16.77 35.60 44.59
CA SER A 10 16.64 34.15 44.73
C SER A 10 15.15 33.72 44.64
N ALA A 11 14.25 34.46 45.28
CA ALA A 11 12.82 34.20 45.23
C ALA A 11 12.27 34.35 43.79
N ILE A 12 12.67 35.39 43.07
CA ILE A 12 12.27 35.61 41.65
C ILE A 12 12.81 34.49 40.77
N LEU A 13 14.06 34.10 40.90
CA LEU A 13 14.65 33.00 40.15
C LEU A 13 13.95 31.67 40.42
N SER A 14 13.61 31.38 41.66
CA SER A 14 12.93 30.13 42.06
C SER A 14 11.50 30.04 41.50
N VAL A 15 10.82 31.15 41.32
CA VAL A 15 9.43 31.18 40.76
C VAL A 15 9.46 31.23 39.24
N SER A 16 10.38 31.94 38.62
CA SER A 16 10.39 32.14 37.18
C SER A 16 10.99 30.96 36.40
N ALA A 17 12.01 30.30 36.94
CA ALA A 17 12.70 29.20 36.23
C ALA A 17 11.80 28.01 35.87
N PRO A 18 10.98 27.44 36.77
CA PRO A 18 10.14 26.29 36.44
C PRO A 18 9.02 26.61 35.46
N VAL A 19 8.48 27.84 35.50
CA VAL A 19 7.43 28.26 34.56
C VAL A 19 7.98 28.39 33.14
N GLY A 20 9.15 28.98 32.97
CA GLY A 20 9.82 29.09 31.68
C GLY A 20 10.14 27.72 31.06
N LEU A 21 10.58 26.77 31.87
CA LEU A 21 10.89 25.42 31.43
C LEU A 21 9.63 24.67 30.92
N LEU A 22 8.51 24.75 31.66
CA LEU A 22 7.23 24.15 31.27
C LEU A 22 6.71 24.76 29.98
N CYS A 23 6.80 26.08 29.80
CA CYS A 23 6.41 26.74 28.59
C CYS A 23 7.30 26.36 27.38
N ALA A 24 8.61 26.20 27.58
CA ALA A 24 9.55 25.83 26.53
C ALA A 24 9.24 24.43 25.94
N PHE A 25 8.92 23.45 26.80
CA PHE A 25 8.52 22.12 26.36
C PHE A 25 7.19 22.15 25.56
N GLY A 26 6.19 22.86 26.06
CA GLY A 26 4.89 22.99 25.40
C GLY A 26 4.98 23.67 24.04
N ALA A 27 5.75 24.73 23.92
CA ALA A 27 5.94 25.48 22.69
C ALA A 27 6.67 24.64 21.60
N SER A 28 7.71 23.94 21.97
CA SER A 28 8.44 23.05 21.03
C SER A 28 7.57 21.94 20.51
N TYR A 29 6.80 21.28 21.39
CA TYR A 29 5.87 20.23 21.01
C TYR A 29 4.77 20.77 20.08
N LYS A 30 4.13 21.89 20.43
CA LYS A 30 3.09 22.54 19.61
C LYS A 30 3.61 22.87 18.22
N ASN A 31 4.82 23.39 18.09
CA ASN A 31 5.40 23.77 16.81
C ASN A 31 5.66 22.52 15.94
N THR A 32 6.20 21.47 16.53
CA THR A 32 6.43 20.19 15.83
C THR A 32 5.11 19.52 15.43
N ALA A 33 4.14 19.46 16.33
CA ALA A 33 2.80 18.91 16.04
C ALA A 33 2.10 19.67 14.93
N SER A 34 2.18 21.01 14.93
CA SER A 34 1.58 21.84 13.86
C SER A 34 2.24 21.63 12.50
N ARG A 35 3.55 21.39 12.44
CA ARG A 35 4.25 21.05 11.19
C ARG A 35 3.83 19.69 10.67
N LEU A 36 3.71 18.69 11.54
CA LEU A 36 3.26 17.35 11.17
C LEU A 36 1.81 17.32 10.69
N LEU A 37 0.93 18.05 11.37
CA LEU A 37 -0.48 18.19 10.92
C LEU A 37 -0.59 18.76 9.50
N ARG A 38 0.26 19.71 9.13
CA ARG A 38 0.30 20.25 7.74
C ARG A 38 0.77 19.23 6.72
N SER A 39 1.52 18.22 7.14
CA SER A 39 1.94 17.12 6.28
C SER A 39 0.99 15.91 6.31
N GLY A 40 -0.14 16.02 7.03
CA GLY A 40 -1.15 14.96 7.13
C GLY A 40 -0.84 13.92 8.22
N ALA A 41 0.12 14.20 9.11
CA ALA A 41 0.48 13.30 10.20
C ALA A 41 0.12 13.92 11.56
N ALA A 42 -0.36 13.10 12.50
CA ALA A 42 -0.68 13.52 13.86
C ALA A 42 0.09 12.68 14.88
N ILE A 43 0.63 13.32 15.92
CA ILE A 43 1.26 12.66 17.05
C ILE A 43 0.39 12.88 18.30
N ALA A 44 -0.04 11.79 18.93
CA ALA A 44 -0.90 11.82 20.09
C ALA A 44 -0.12 12.03 21.40
N GLY A 45 0.62 13.14 21.52
CA GLY A 45 1.28 13.56 22.73
C GLY A 45 2.82 13.48 22.71
N ALA A 46 3.45 14.17 23.67
CA ALA A 46 4.89 14.28 23.78
C ALA A 46 5.60 12.93 24.05
N ARG A 47 4.92 12.00 24.73
CA ARG A 47 5.45 10.66 25.02
C ARG A 47 5.69 9.87 23.72
N GLN A 48 4.73 9.91 22.80
CA GLN A 48 4.83 9.25 21.48
C GLN A 48 5.92 9.90 20.63
N ALA A 49 6.07 11.22 20.69
CA ALA A 49 7.14 11.93 20.00
C ALA A 49 8.53 11.47 20.46
N ASN A 50 8.70 11.21 21.77
CA ASN A 50 9.96 10.70 22.31
C ASN A 50 10.26 9.26 21.88
N LEU A 51 9.23 8.40 21.73
CA LEU A 51 9.40 7.04 21.23
C LEU A 51 9.91 7.03 19.78
N LEU A 52 9.45 7.97 18.95
CA LEU A 52 9.90 8.10 17.57
C LEU A 52 11.39 8.48 17.47
N ARG A 53 11.93 9.19 18.44
CA ARG A 53 13.35 9.61 18.44
C ARG A 53 14.33 8.45 18.45
N GLY A 54 13.97 7.32 19.05
CA GLY A 54 14.79 6.11 19.13
C GLY A 54 14.46 5.05 18.07
N THR A 55 13.69 5.40 17.02
CA THR A 55 13.29 4.44 15.99
C THR A 55 14.48 4.16 15.07
N GLU A 56 14.94 2.92 15.04
CA GLU A 56 16.01 2.44 14.17
C GLU A 56 15.45 1.67 12.95
N LYS A 57 14.25 1.13 13.06
CA LYS A 57 13.63 0.31 12.03
C LYS A 57 12.18 0.72 11.83
N VAL A 58 11.77 0.82 10.58
CA VAL A 58 10.39 1.09 10.18
C VAL A 58 9.88 -0.10 9.38
N MET A 59 8.77 -0.68 9.82
CA MET A 59 8.05 -1.71 9.07
C MET A 59 6.97 -1.03 8.23
N LEU A 60 7.01 -1.21 6.94
CA LEU A 60 6.02 -0.72 5.99
C LEU A 60 5.27 -1.91 5.42
N LEU A 61 3.96 -1.83 5.40
CA LEU A 61 3.12 -2.78 4.70
C LEU A 61 2.98 -2.33 3.23
N GLU A 62 2.65 -3.26 2.36
CA GLU A 62 2.43 -2.98 0.95
C GLU A 62 1.36 -1.88 0.75
N ASN A 63 0.28 -1.93 1.51
CA ASN A 63 -0.80 -0.96 1.48
C ASN A 63 -0.39 0.46 1.93
N ASP A 64 0.66 0.58 2.75
CA ASP A 64 1.20 1.89 3.15
C ASP A 64 1.98 2.55 2.01
N LEU A 65 2.63 1.73 1.18
CA LEU A 65 3.42 2.20 0.03
C LEU A 65 2.56 2.40 -1.22
N PHE A 66 1.60 1.51 -1.41
CA PHE A 66 0.72 1.44 -2.58
C PHE A 66 -0.74 1.46 -2.12
N PRO A 67 -1.29 2.64 -1.85
CA PRO A 67 -2.69 2.76 -1.44
C PRO A 67 -3.62 2.23 -2.54
N THR A 68 -4.81 1.84 -2.16
CA THR A 68 -5.88 1.36 -3.06
C THR A 68 -6.01 2.27 -4.27
N GLY A 69 -5.94 1.72 -5.48
CA GLY A 69 -5.96 2.49 -6.74
C GLY A 69 -4.58 2.88 -7.28
N SER A 70 -3.48 2.50 -6.61
CA SER A 70 -2.13 2.70 -7.17
C SER A 70 -1.69 1.56 -8.11
N ILE A 71 -2.52 0.54 -8.27
CA ILE A 71 -2.30 -0.55 -9.24
C ILE A 71 -3.04 -0.21 -10.51
N GLU A 72 -2.35 -0.23 -11.63
CA GLU A 72 -2.93 -0.03 -12.95
C GLU A 72 -2.67 -1.24 -13.83
N LEU A 73 -3.65 -1.56 -14.67
CA LEU A 73 -3.47 -2.55 -15.73
C LEU A 73 -2.72 -1.89 -16.89
N GLU A 74 -1.49 -2.36 -17.15
CA GLU A 74 -0.62 -1.82 -18.20
C GLU A 74 -0.90 -2.49 -19.53
N ALA A 75 -0.98 -3.83 -19.56
CA ALA A 75 -1.20 -4.59 -20.78
C ALA A 75 -1.99 -5.88 -20.53
N ILE A 76 -2.62 -6.36 -21.59
CA ILE A 76 -3.25 -7.69 -21.68
C ILE A 76 -2.59 -8.41 -22.85
N ASP A 77 -1.83 -9.44 -22.54
CA ASP A 77 -1.25 -10.31 -23.57
C ASP A 77 -2.18 -11.50 -23.81
N ASN A 78 -2.92 -11.46 -24.91
CA ASN A 78 -3.88 -12.48 -25.28
C ASN A 78 -3.21 -13.60 -26.08
N LEU A 79 -3.35 -14.82 -25.63
CA LEU A 79 -2.80 -16.01 -26.29
C LEU A 79 -3.78 -16.65 -27.32
N GLY A 80 -4.82 -15.91 -27.72
CA GLY A 80 -5.69 -16.25 -28.83
C GLY A 80 -6.79 -17.28 -28.54
N ARG A 81 -7.00 -17.63 -27.24
CA ARG A 81 -8.05 -18.61 -26.86
C ARG A 81 -9.40 -17.98 -26.59
N ILE A 82 -9.40 -16.80 -26.01
CA ILE A 82 -10.57 -16.01 -25.63
C ILE A 82 -10.30 -14.53 -25.93
N THR A 83 -11.34 -13.70 -25.93
CA THR A 83 -11.17 -12.26 -26.17
C THR A 83 -10.56 -11.54 -24.98
N ASP A 84 -9.95 -10.36 -25.19
CA ASP A 84 -9.40 -9.51 -24.13
C ASP A 84 -10.47 -9.13 -23.11
N GLU A 85 -11.69 -8.92 -23.59
CA GLU A 85 -12.88 -8.68 -22.79
C GLU A 85 -13.18 -9.84 -21.83
N GLN A 86 -13.08 -11.07 -22.32
CA GLN A 86 -13.27 -12.28 -21.50
C GLN A 86 -12.12 -12.49 -20.53
N ILE A 87 -10.86 -12.21 -20.92
CA ILE A 87 -9.70 -12.28 -20.05
C ILE A 87 -9.88 -11.34 -18.85
N LEU A 88 -10.16 -10.07 -19.14
CA LEU A 88 -10.30 -9.05 -18.11
C LEU A 88 -11.53 -9.29 -17.23
N GLY A 89 -12.67 -9.63 -17.84
CA GLY A 89 -13.93 -9.91 -17.14
C GLY A 89 -13.83 -11.12 -16.21
N CYS A 90 -13.17 -12.20 -16.63
CA CYS A 90 -12.94 -13.37 -15.79
C CYS A 90 -11.99 -13.07 -14.62
N ALA A 91 -10.91 -12.32 -14.88
CA ALA A 91 -9.99 -11.91 -13.84
C ALA A 91 -10.66 -11.00 -12.81
N ALA A 92 -11.46 -10.02 -13.27
CA ALA A 92 -12.22 -9.12 -12.41
C ALA A 92 -13.22 -9.90 -11.55
N ALA A 93 -14.03 -10.78 -12.14
CA ALA A 93 -15.02 -11.58 -11.43
C ALA A 93 -14.40 -12.46 -10.33
N LEU A 94 -13.27 -13.11 -10.62
CA LEU A 94 -12.57 -13.94 -9.64
C LEU A 94 -12.03 -13.12 -8.48
N THR A 95 -11.33 -12.02 -8.77
CA THR A 95 -10.66 -11.20 -7.76
C THR A 95 -11.66 -10.41 -6.90
N GLU A 96 -12.75 -9.93 -7.49
CA GLU A 96 -13.84 -9.27 -6.76
C GLU A 96 -14.57 -10.24 -5.83
N SER A 97 -14.91 -11.43 -6.32
CA SER A 97 -15.58 -12.47 -5.52
C SER A 97 -14.68 -13.02 -4.41
N ALA A 98 -13.35 -12.99 -4.60
CA ALA A 98 -12.36 -13.33 -3.57
C ALA A 98 -12.12 -12.22 -2.54
N GLY A 99 -12.70 -11.04 -2.73
CA GLY A 99 -12.51 -9.88 -1.85
C GLY A 99 -11.12 -9.26 -1.93
N LEU A 100 -10.40 -9.44 -3.04
CA LEU A 100 -9.09 -8.86 -3.25
C LEU A 100 -9.21 -7.40 -3.70
N GLU A 101 -8.34 -6.51 -3.22
CA GLU A 101 -8.31 -5.10 -3.63
C GLU A 101 -8.16 -4.93 -5.14
N LEU A 102 -7.38 -5.81 -5.76
CA LEU A 102 -7.21 -5.89 -7.20
C LEU A 102 -8.53 -6.07 -7.95
N GLY A 103 -9.48 -6.79 -7.36
CA GLY A 103 -10.81 -7.03 -7.96
C GLY A 103 -11.52 -5.73 -8.30
N ARG A 104 -11.49 -4.75 -7.41
CA ARG A 104 -12.11 -3.45 -7.65
C ARG A 104 -11.51 -2.74 -8.86
N VAL A 105 -10.18 -2.71 -8.95
CA VAL A 105 -9.47 -2.07 -10.07
C VAL A 105 -9.79 -2.75 -11.40
N LEU A 106 -9.76 -4.09 -11.44
CA LEU A 106 -10.07 -4.83 -12.64
C LEU A 106 -11.54 -4.70 -13.04
N THR A 107 -12.46 -4.69 -12.07
CA THR A 107 -13.90 -4.50 -12.33
C THR A 107 -14.19 -3.12 -12.90
N ASP A 108 -13.60 -2.07 -12.32
CA ASP A 108 -13.77 -0.70 -12.83
C ASP A 108 -13.18 -0.58 -14.25
N THR A 109 -11.99 -1.11 -14.49
CA THR A 109 -11.36 -1.13 -15.80
C THR A 109 -12.19 -1.92 -16.83
N THR A 110 -12.81 -3.05 -16.42
CA THR A 110 -13.66 -3.86 -17.30
C THR A 110 -14.93 -3.09 -17.68
N LYS A 111 -15.56 -2.44 -16.71
CA LYS A 111 -16.74 -1.61 -16.94
C LYS A 111 -16.45 -0.43 -17.86
N GLU A 112 -15.32 0.26 -17.63
CA GLU A 112 -14.91 1.42 -18.43
C GLU A 112 -14.56 1.05 -19.88
N ARG A 113 -13.85 -0.07 -20.08
CA ARG A 113 -13.40 -0.48 -21.44
C ARG A 113 -14.46 -1.22 -22.24
N PHE A 114 -15.22 -2.08 -21.60
CA PHE A 114 -16.10 -3.03 -22.29
C PHE A 114 -17.58 -2.95 -21.86
N GLY A 115 -17.89 -2.26 -20.77
CA GLY A 115 -19.28 -2.11 -20.29
C GLY A 115 -19.93 -3.40 -19.78
N ILE A 116 -19.15 -4.45 -19.51
CA ILE A 116 -19.61 -5.76 -19.10
C ILE A 116 -19.22 -6.12 -17.67
N THR A 117 -19.95 -7.06 -17.10
CA THR A 117 -19.68 -7.61 -15.77
C THR A 117 -19.86 -9.12 -15.81
N PHE A 118 -18.87 -9.87 -15.34
CA PHE A 118 -18.95 -11.31 -15.16
C PHE A 118 -19.17 -11.65 -13.69
N THR A 119 -19.71 -12.82 -13.43
CA THR A 119 -19.90 -13.34 -12.06
C THR A 119 -19.17 -14.67 -11.94
N ALA A 120 -18.34 -14.78 -10.90
CA ALA A 120 -17.63 -16.01 -10.58
C ALA A 120 -18.38 -16.80 -9.50
N ARG A 121 -18.25 -18.14 -9.57
CA ARG A 121 -18.79 -19.10 -8.60
C ARG A 121 -17.68 -19.98 -8.08
N ASP A 122 -17.90 -20.60 -6.90
CA ASP A 122 -16.95 -21.55 -6.28
C ASP A 122 -15.54 -20.99 -6.13
N VAL A 123 -15.44 -19.70 -5.81
CA VAL A 123 -14.18 -18.98 -5.71
C VAL A 123 -13.42 -19.44 -4.46
N ARG A 124 -12.16 -19.83 -4.65
CA ARG A 124 -11.25 -20.25 -3.58
C ARG A 124 -9.90 -19.59 -3.74
N LEU A 125 -9.38 -19.08 -2.64
CA LEU A 125 -8.00 -18.62 -2.55
C LEU A 125 -7.07 -19.83 -2.48
N VAL A 126 -6.04 -19.82 -3.32
CA VAL A 126 -4.95 -20.82 -3.30
C VAL A 126 -3.63 -20.10 -3.15
N GLU A 127 -2.59 -20.83 -2.77
CA GLU A 127 -1.27 -20.21 -2.61
C GLU A 127 -0.77 -19.68 -3.97
N GLY A 128 -0.67 -18.34 -4.05
CA GLY A 128 -0.24 -17.65 -5.26
C GLY A 128 -1.32 -17.30 -6.26
N GLY A 129 -2.63 -17.45 -5.91
CA GLY A 129 -3.70 -17.07 -6.83
C GLY A 129 -5.12 -17.36 -6.32
N VAL A 130 -6.05 -17.31 -7.27
CA VAL A 130 -7.49 -17.56 -7.06
C VAL A 130 -8.00 -18.52 -8.13
N THR A 131 -8.85 -19.45 -7.73
CA THR A 131 -9.54 -20.38 -8.63
C THR A 131 -11.05 -20.26 -8.48
N GLY A 132 -11.79 -20.48 -9.54
CA GLY A 132 -13.26 -20.46 -9.54
C GLY A 132 -13.82 -20.87 -10.89
N ALA A 133 -15.12 -20.66 -11.08
CA ALA A 133 -15.80 -20.91 -12.32
C ALA A 133 -16.52 -19.64 -12.82
N VAL A 134 -16.41 -19.35 -14.09
CA VAL A 134 -17.18 -18.29 -14.76
C VAL A 134 -17.93 -18.94 -15.93
N GLY A 135 -19.27 -18.85 -15.89
CA GLY A 135 -20.11 -19.63 -16.81
C GLY A 135 -19.93 -21.14 -16.60
N THR A 136 -19.47 -21.83 -17.62
CA THR A 136 -19.18 -23.28 -17.61
C THR A 136 -17.70 -23.61 -17.49
N SER A 137 -16.80 -22.61 -17.59
CA SER A 137 -15.36 -22.80 -17.61
C SER A 137 -14.74 -22.65 -16.24
N ARG A 138 -13.79 -23.51 -15.95
CA ARG A 138 -12.94 -23.40 -14.75
C ARG A 138 -11.81 -22.42 -15.02
N ILE A 139 -11.67 -21.44 -14.12
CA ILE A 139 -10.69 -20.38 -14.28
C ILE A 139 -9.76 -20.35 -13.10
N VAL A 140 -8.49 -20.13 -13.39
CA VAL A 140 -7.44 -19.89 -12.41
C VAL A 140 -6.71 -18.61 -12.76
N LEU A 141 -6.59 -17.71 -11.82
CA LEU A 141 -5.78 -16.49 -11.93
C LEU A 141 -4.68 -16.53 -10.88
N GLY A 142 -3.44 -16.38 -11.30
CA GLY A 142 -2.36 -16.48 -10.33
C GLY A 142 -0.98 -16.04 -10.84
N THR A 143 -0.01 -16.17 -9.95
CA THR A 143 1.38 -15.83 -10.20
C THR A 143 2.11 -16.90 -11.02
N ALA A 144 3.29 -16.55 -11.53
CA ALA A 144 4.18 -17.51 -12.20
C ALA A 144 4.47 -18.76 -11.35
N ALA A 145 4.63 -18.60 -10.03
CA ALA A 145 4.88 -19.72 -9.13
C ALA A 145 3.72 -20.74 -9.09
N LEU A 146 2.47 -20.24 -9.13
CA LEU A 146 1.29 -21.11 -9.22
C LEU A 146 1.25 -21.84 -10.58
N MET A 147 1.56 -21.17 -11.69
CA MET A 147 1.57 -21.79 -13.01
C MET A 147 2.58 -22.93 -13.09
N VAL A 148 3.78 -22.72 -12.55
CA VAL A 148 4.81 -23.78 -12.45
C VAL A 148 4.31 -24.97 -11.63
N LYS A 149 3.66 -24.73 -10.46
CA LYS A 149 3.05 -25.81 -9.65
C LYS A 149 1.95 -26.58 -10.42
N MET A 150 1.23 -25.91 -11.31
CA MET A 150 0.21 -26.53 -12.16
C MET A 150 0.78 -27.20 -13.41
N GLY A 151 2.09 -27.13 -13.66
CA GLY A 151 2.74 -27.67 -14.84
C GLY A 151 2.42 -26.92 -16.14
N ILE A 152 1.99 -25.67 -16.03
CA ILE A 152 1.66 -24.82 -17.19
C ILE A 152 2.93 -24.09 -17.63
N PRO A 153 3.38 -24.28 -18.88
CA PRO A 153 4.54 -23.57 -19.39
C PRO A 153 4.22 -22.07 -19.51
N ILE A 154 5.10 -21.24 -18.95
CA ILE A 154 5.02 -19.80 -19.02
C ILE A 154 6.32 -19.23 -19.56
N GLU A 155 6.21 -18.20 -20.39
CA GLU A 155 7.37 -17.40 -20.75
C GLU A 155 7.72 -16.46 -19.58
N SER A 156 9.02 -16.20 -19.42
CA SER A 156 9.52 -15.34 -18.35
C SER A 156 8.96 -13.92 -18.53
N GLY A 157 8.17 -13.45 -17.54
CA GLY A 157 7.63 -12.10 -17.56
C GLY A 157 8.72 -11.02 -17.46
N HIS A 158 8.37 -9.80 -17.80
CA HIS A 158 9.26 -8.64 -17.76
C HIS A 158 9.69 -8.32 -16.32
N LYS A 159 10.97 -8.07 -16.11
CA LYS A 159 11.51 -7.68 -14.80
C LYS A 159 10.91 -6.36 -14.34
N GLY A 160 10.39 -6.32 -13.11
CA GLY A 160 9.84 -5.11 -12.47
C GLY A 160 8.35 -4.88 -12.69
N GLN A 161 7.65 -5.79 -13.35
CA GLN A 161 6.19 -5.80 -13.53
C GLN A 161 5.59 -6.99 -12.78
N ILE A 162 4.34 -6.86 -12.39
CA ILE A 162 3.58 -7.95 -11.80
C ILE A 162 2.75 -8.59 -12.91
N ASN A 163 3.10 -9.82 -13.25
CA ASN A 163 2.37 -10.59 -14.23
C ASN A 163 1.42 -11.56 -13.52
N MET A 164 0.14 -11.48 -13.88
CA MET A 164 -0.87 -12.41 -13.45
C MET A 164 -1.34 -13.24 -14.66
N TYR A 165 -1.30 -14.54 -14.52
CA TYR A 165 -1.60 -15.51 -15.57
C TYR A 165 -3.03 -16.00 -15.40
N LEU A 166 -3.83 -15.86 -16.47
CA LEU A 166 -5.18 -16.39 -16.53
C LEU A 166 -5.19 -17.71 -17.29
N VAL A 167 -5.67 -18.72 -16.62
CA VAL A 167 -5.82 -20.09 -17.16
C VAL A 167 -7.31 -20.41 -17.26
N VAL A 168 -7.73 -20.90 -18.39
CA VAL A 168 -9.09 -21.36 -18.67
C VAL A 168 -9.04 -22.83 -19.05
N ASP A 169 -9.78 -23.66 -18.35
CA ASP A 169 -9.87 -25.12 -18.60
C ASP A 169 -8.50 -25.78 -18.77
N ASN A 170 -7.59 -25.53 -17.82
CA ASN A 170 -6.22 -26.02 -17.74
C ASN A 170 -5.26 -25.50 -18.84
N ALA A 171 -5.64 -24.49 -19.58
CA ALA A 171 -4.77 -23.93 -20.60
C ALA A 171 -4.60 -22.43 -20.41
N LEU A 172 -3.37 -21.95 -20.58
CA LEU A 172 -3.05 -20.52 -20.47
C LEU A 172 -3.80 -19.74 -21.56
N ALA A 173 -4.62 -18.78 -21.13
CA ALA A 173 -5.46 -17.97 -22.01
C ALA A 173 -4.90 -16.55 -22.20
N GLY A 174 -4.28 -15.99 -21.17
CA GLY A 174 -3.70 -14.66 -21.27
C GLY A 174 -2.86 -14.28 -20.04
N VAL A 175 -2.14 -13.17 -20.18
CA VAL A 175 -1.33 -12.59 -19.13
C VAL A 175 -1.76 -11.14 -18.91
N LEU A 176 -2.06 -10.81 -17.67
CA LEU A 176 -2.36 -9.45 -17.23
C LEU A 176 -1.10 -8.84 -16.61
N THR A 177 -0.55 -7.84 -17.27
CA THR A 177 0.61 -7.11 -16.78
C THR A 177 0.16 -5.90 -15.99
N MET A 178 0.54 -5.85 -14.73
CA MET A 178 0.16 -4.79 -13.80
C MET A 178 1.35 -3.99 -13.37
N ARG A 179 1.13 -2.72 -13.12
CA ARG A 179 2.15 -1.78 -12.66
C ARG A 179 1.68 -1.06 -11.41
N TYR A 180 2.57 -0.98 -10.42
CA TYR A 180 2.35 -0.10 -9.28
C TYR A 180 2.76 1.33 -9.62
N GLN A 181 1.83 2.26 -9.45
CA GLN A 181 2.15 3.68 -9.48
C GLN A 181 2.56 4.15 -8.09
N THR A 182 3.84 4.44 -7.93
CA THR A 182 4.33 5.06 -6.70
C THR A 182 4.01 6.55 -6.69
N THR A 183 3.43 7.04 -5.60
CA THR A 183 3.21 8.47 -5.44
C THR A 183 4.55 9.21 -5.26
N LYS A 184 4.62 10.47 -5.69
CA LYS A 184 5.80 11.33 -5.48
C LYS A 184 6.19 11.42 -4.00
N ASN A 185 5.21 11.30 -3.09
CA ASN A 185 5.43 11.35 -1.65
C ASN A 185 6.05 10.07 -1.13
N THR A 186 5.63 8.90 -1.61
CA THR A 186 6.23 7.60 -1.28
C THR A 186 7.70 7.58 -1.66
N TYR A 187 8.04 8.02 -2.89
CA TYR A 187 9.42 8.09 -3.33
C TYR A 187 10.28 9.03 -2.47
N LYS A 188 9.74 10.21 -2.08
CA LYS A 188 10.42 11.14 -1.18
C LYS A 188 10.63 10.54 0.20
N ALA A 189 9.64 9.85 0.76
CA ALA A 189 9.72 9.19 2.06
C ALA A 189 10.81 8.10 2.07
N MET A 190 10.83 7.23 1.06
CA MET A 190 11.85 6.20 0.92
C MET A 190 13.27 6.79 0.80
N ARG A 191 13.42 7.88 0.04
CA ARG A 191 14.71 8.57 -0.08
C ARG A 191 15.18 9.18 1.24
N LEU A 192 14.25 9.73 2.04
CA LEU A 192 14.55 10.26 3.37
C LEU A 192 14.96 9.16 4.35
N MET A 193 14.22 8.06 4.43
CA MET A 193 14.55 6.90 5.27
C MET A 193 15.93 6.34 4.94
N ARG A 194 16.26 6.19 3.65
CA ARG A 194 17.59 5.76 3.22
C ARG A 194 18.71 6.71 3.66
N ARG A 195 18.45 8.04 3.67
CA ARG A 195 19.43 9.03 4.19
C ARG A 195 19.61 8.95 5.71
N MET A 196 18.58 8.52 6.42
CA MET A 196 18.59 8.35 7.88
C MET A 196 19.17 6.99 8.29
N HIS A 197 19.61 6.17 7.34
CA HIS A 197 20.11 4.80 7.56
C HIS A 197 19.10 3.88 8.27
N MET A 198 17.81 4.11 8.03
CA MET A 198 16.70 3.26 8.47
C MET A 198 16.38 2.17 7.45
#